data_4e680b212bbfd236b94fc87f7689cb0d
#
_entry.id   4e680b212bbfd236b94fc87f7689cb0d
#
_cell.length_a   1.000
_cell.length_b   1.000
_cell.length_c   1.000
_cell.angle_alpha   90.00
_cell.angle_beta   90.00
_cell.angle_gamma   90.00
#
_symmetry.space_group_name_H-M   'P 1'
#
loop_
_entity.id
_entity.type
_entity.pdbx_description
1 polymer ?
#
loop_
_entity_poly.entity_id
_entity_poly.type
_entity_poly.pdbx_seq_one_letter_code
_entity_poly.pdbx_strand_id
1 'polypeptide(L)'
;MNEDLICGLDATQIEELKQDKGALVLVSVNFGENVHQAIFREPTFKDLQAMSKISKSDELKGLSAVYDNCIIKADEEIENRDLLKIKAVSALMERARKTTSEAKNL
;
A
#
# COMPACT_ATOMS: atom_id res chain seq x y z
N MET A 1 1.92 -25.11 -16.85
CA MET A 1 2.20 -23.69 -17.04
C MET A 1 2.07 -22.97 -15.72
N ASN A 2 3.09 -22.23 -15.36
CA ASN A 2 3.06 -21.52 -14.08
C ASN A 2 2.33 -20.20 -14.24
N GLU A 3 1.29 -20.01 -13.46
CA GLU A 3 0.67 -18.70 -13.35
C GLU A 3 1.53 -17.82 -12.45
N ASP A 4 1.71 -16.58 -12.86
CA ASP A 4 2.37 -15.60 -12.02
C ASP A 4 1.38 -15.16 -10.94
N LEU A 5 1.68 -15.54 -9.70
CA LEU A 5 0.89 -15.14 -8.55
C LEU A 5 1.46 -13.86 -7.94
N ILE A 6 0.59 -12.98 -7.51
CA ILE A 6 0.95 -11.77 -6.77
C ILE A 6 0.43 -11.94 -5.36
N CYS A 7 1.33 -12.04 -4.39
CA CYS A 7 0.99 -12.35 -2.99
C CYS A 7 0.13 -13.60 -2.86
N GLY A 8 0.39 -14.59 -3.72
CA GLY A 8 -0.37 -15.83 -3.74
C GLY A 8 -1.73 -15.75 -4.42
N LEU A 9 -2.05 -14.61 -5.05
CA LEU A 9 -3.33 -14.40 -5.73
C LEU A 9 -3.17 -14.49 -7.24
N ASP A 10 -4.12 -15.14 -7.93
CA ASP A 10 -4.16 -15.18 -9.38
C ASP A 10 -4.87 -13.93 -9.95
N ALA A 11 -4.87 -13.80 -11.27
CA ALA A 11 -5.47 -12.66 -11.95
C ALA A 11 -6.97 -12.53 -11.67
N THR A 12 -7.68 -13.63 -11.55
CA THR A 12 -9.12 -13.63 -11.27
C THR A 12 -9.39 -13.10 -9.87
N GLN A 13 -8.63 -13.55 -8.89
CA GLN A 13 -8.76 -13.09 -7.50
C GLN A 13 -8.45 -11.61 -7.38
N ILE A 14 -7.43 -11.13 -8.08
CA ILE A 14 -7.06 -9.70 -8.08
C ILE A 14 -8.18 -8.87 -8.69
N GLU A 15 -8.76 -9.34 -9.80
CA GLU A 15 -9.87 -8.61 -10.44
C GLU A 15 -11.10 -8.52 -9.54
N GLU A 16 -11.42 -9.59 -8.83
CA GLU A 16 -12.50 -9.60 -7.84
C GLU A 16 -12.25 -8.59 -6.72
N LEU A 17 -11.00 -8.50 -6.25
CA LEU A 17 -10.61 -7.51 -5.23
C LEU A 17 -10.76 -6.08 -5.74
N LYS A 18 -10.42 -5.82 -6.99
CA LYS A 18 -10.61 -4.50 -7.60
C LYS A 18 -12.07 -4.10 -7.62
N GLN A 19 -12.96 -5.04 -7.92
CA GLN A 19 -14.40 -4.78 -7.94
C GLN A 19 -14.93 -4.46 -6.55
N ASP A 20 -14.40 -5.10 -5.52
CA ASP A 20 -14.82 -4.90 -4.13
C ASP A 20 -14.17 -3.68 -3.48
N LYS A 21 -12.87 -3.49 -3.69
CA LYS A 21 -12.07 -2.49 -2.97
C LYS A 21 -11.68 -1.27 -3.81
N GLY A 22 -11.93 -1.29 -5.10
CA GLY A 22 -11.49 -0.25 -6.03
C GLY A 22 -10.06 -0.48 -6.49
N ALA A 23 -9.39 0.58 -6.89
CA ALA A 23 -8.03 0.48 -7.41
C ALA A 23 -7.07 -0.12 -6.39
N LEU A 24 -6.23 -1.03 -6.86
CA LEU A 24 -5.23 -1.70 -6.04
C LEU A 24 -3.83 -1.20 -6.43
N VAL A 25 -2.94 -1.19 -5.46
CA VAL A 25 -1.54 -0.78 -5.64
C VAL A 25 -0.65 -1.95 -5.21
N LEU A 26 0.24 -2.36 -6.09
CA LEU A 26 1.25 -3.36 -5.78
C LEU A 26 2.52 -2.64 -5.32
N VAL A 27 2.99 -3.00 -4.15
CA VAL A 27 4.23 -2.47 -3.59
C VAL A 27 5.23 -3.60 -3.48
N SER A 28 6.46 -3.36 -3.92
CA SER A 28 7.57 -4.31 -3.81
C SER A 28 8.60 -3.74 -2.84
N VAL A 29 9.04 -4.56 -1.90
CA VAL A 29 10.06 -4.20 -0.91
C VAL A 29 11.25 -5.12 -1.11
N ASN A 30 12.42 -4.53 -1.37
CA ASN A 30 13.66 -5.27 -1.51
C ASN A 30 14.33 -5.40 -0.15
N PHE A 31 14.60 -6.62 0.26
CA PHE A 31 15.29 -6.89 1.51
C PHE A 31 16.35 -7.96 1.28
N GLY A 32 17.62 -7.57 1.34
CA GLY A 32 18.71 -8.45 0.95
C GLY A 32 18.61 -8.76 -0.54
N GLU A 33 18.62 -10.04 -0.89
CA GLU A 33 18.50 -10.51 -2.28
C GLU A 33 17.04 -10.85 -2.64
N ASN A 34 16.13 -10.70 -1.71
CA ASN A 34 14.74 -11.09 -1.90
C ASN A 34 13.84 -9.88 -2.13
N VAL A 35 12.80 -10.10 -2.93
CA VAL A 35 11.74 -9.12 -3.15
C VAL A 35 10.47 -9.63 -2.50
N HIS A 36 9.89 -8.82 -1.64
CA HIS A 36 8.62 -9.12 -0.99
C HIS A 36 7.56 -8.16 -1.50
N GLN A 37 6.32 -8.61 -1.56
CA GLN A 37 5.24 -7.84 -2.17
C GLN A 37 4.07 -7.67 -1.21
N ALA A 38 3.37 -6.55 -1.38
CA ALA A 38 2.13 -6.26 -0.67
C ALA A 38 1.15 -5.62 -1.63
N ILE A 39 -0.12 -5.90 -1.43
CA ILE A 39 -1.21 -5.29 -2.20
C ILE A 39 -2.00 -4.41 -1.25
N PHE A 40 -2.16 -3.15 -1.62
CA PHE A 40 -2.96 -2.17 -0.90
C PHE A 40 -4.12 -1.69 -1.76
N ARG A 41 -5.22 -1.29 -1.13
CA ARG A 41 -6.18 -0.43 -1.81
C ARG A 41 -5.64 1.00 -1.75
N GLU A 42 -6.07 1.85 -2.68
CA GLU A 42 -5.64 3.26 -2.63
C GLU A 42 -6.17 3.93 -1.37
N PRO A 43 -5.36 4.75 -0.68
CA PRO A 43 -5.83 5.52 0.46
C PRO A 43 -6.91 6.51 0.04
N THR A 44 -7.94 6.64 0.87
CA THR A 44 -9.01 7.61 0.69
C THR A 44 -8.65 8.93 1.41
N PHE A 45 -9.42 9.98 1.15
CA PHE A 45 -9.32 11.22 1.93
C PHE A 45 -9.40 10.96 3.42
N LYS A 46 -10.30 10.08 3.80
CA LYS A 46 -10.51 9.71 5.21
C LYS A 46 -9.26 9.10 5.82
N ASP A 47 -8.61 8.20 5.07
CA ASP A 47 -7.36 7.58 5.50
C ASP A 47 -6.26 8.62 5.68
N LEU A 48 -6.14 9.54 4.72
CA LEU A 48 -5.11 10.58 4.75
C LEU A 48 -5.36 11.61 5.85
N GLN A 49 -6.61 11.95 6.11
CA GLN A 49 -6.98 12.83 7.22
C GLN A 49 -6.64 12.19 8.57
N ALA A 50 -6.97 10.92 8.74
CA ALA A 50 -6.64 10.20 9.97
C ALA A 50 -5.14 10.12 10.19
N MET A 51 -4.39 9.80 9.12
CA MET A 51 -2.93 9.78 9.17
C MET A 51 -2.36 11.14 9.57
N SER A 52 -2.84 12.21 8.95
CA SER A 52 -2.36 13.57 9.24
C SER A 52 -2.56 13.95 10.69
N LYS A 53 -3.71 13.61 11.27
CA LYS A 53 -4.01 13.86 12.69
C LYS A 53 -3.03 13.12 13.60
N ILE A 54 -2.83 11.84 13.34
CA ILE A 54 -1.98 10.97 14.15
C ILE A 54 -0.51 11.39 14.01
N SER A 55 -0.07 11.71 12.79
CA SER A 55 1.32 12.05 12.48
C SER A 55 1.80 13.32 13.16
N LYS A 56 0.90 14.20 13.58
CA LYS A 56 1.28 15.41 14.34
C LYS A 56 1.95 15.06 15.65
N SER A 57 1.57 13.96 16.27
CA SER A 57 2.16 13.52 17.54
C SER A 57 3.10 12.33 17.36
N ASP A 58 2.85 11.48 16.35
CA ASP A 58 3.65 10.28 16.12
C ASP A 58 3.56 9.88 14.64
N GLU A 59 4.64 10.15 13.90
CA GLU A 59 4.70 9.87 12.47
C GLU A 59 4.57 8.38 12.16
N LEU A 60 5.22 7.53 12.94
CA LEU A 60 5.16 6.07 12.72
C LEU A 60 3.75 5.52 12.98
N LYS A 61 3.05 6.07 13.97
CA LYS A 61 1.65 5.70 14.21
C LYS A 61 0.76 6.10 13.04
N GLY A 62 1.03 7.25 12.43
CA GLY A 62 0.31 7.69 11.25
C GLY A 62 0.49 6.72 10.09
N LEU A 63 1.71 6.31 9.82
CA LEU A 63 2.02 5.32 8.78
C LEU A 63 1.39 3.96 9.08
N SER A 64 1.46 3.53 10.35
CA SER A 64 0.85 2.27 10.78
C SER A 64 -0.65 2.26 10.55
N ALA A 65 -1.33 3.37 10.81
CA ALA A 65 -2.78 3.50 10.58
C ALA A 65 -3.12 3.33 9.10
N VAL A 66 -2.34 3.95 8.20
CA VAL A 66 -2.55 3.78 6.76
C VAL A 66 -2.31 2.32 6.34
N TYR A 67 -1.25 1.71 6.85
CA TYR A 67 -0.99 0.30 6.57
C TYR A 67 -2.19 -0.56 6.96
N ASP A 68 -2.63 -0.45 8.21
CA ASP A 68 -3.71 -1.28 8.75
C ASP A 68 -5.02 -1.09 7.99
N ASN A 69 -5.30 0.14 7.57
CA ASN A 69 -6.55 0.45 6.88
C ASN A 69 -6.54 0.07 5.41
N CYS A 70 -5.38 0.07 4.77
CA CYS A 70 -5.28 -0.09 3.32
C CYS A 70 -4.76 -1.46 2.87
N ILE A 71 -4.13 -2.22 3.76
CA ILE A 71 -3.57 -3.52 3.38
C ILE A 71 -4.66 -4.50 2.96
N ILE A 72 -4.44 -5.15 1.83
CA ILE A 72 -5.30 -6.24 1.35
C ILE A 72 -4.61 -7.57 1.63
N LYS A 73 -3.37 -7.70 1.19
CA LYS A 73 -2.58 -8.90 1.40
C LYS A 73 -1.10 -8.58 1.27
N ALA A 74 -0.27 -9.20 2.09
CA ALA A 74 1.17 -9.03 2.04
C ALA A 74 1.86 -10.37 2.18
N ASP A 75 3.08 -10.46 1.63
CA ASP A 75 3.94 -11.62 1.85
C ASP A 75 4.22 -11.75 3.34
N GLU A 76 4.41 -13.00 3.77
CA GLU A 76 4.61 -13.32 5.19
C GLU A 76 5.75 -12.51 5.82
N GLU A 77 6.85 -12.30 5.10
CA GLU A 77 7.98 -11.54 5.62
C GLU A 77 7.60 -10.09 5.96
N ILE A 78 6.75 -9.46 5.14
CA ILE A 78 6.26 -8.11 5.41
C ILE A 78 5.35 -8.12 6.65
N GLU A 79 4.45 -9.11 6.73
CA GLU A 79 3.54 -9.24 7.86
C GLU A 79 4.27 -9.41 9.19
N ASN A 80 5.42 -10.07 9.17
CA ASN A 80 6.17 -10.43 10.38
C ASN A 80 7.26 -9.43 10.75
N ARG A 81 7.51 -8.39 9.93
CA ARG A 81 8.58 -7.44 10.17
C ARG A 81 8.09 -6.00 10.06
N ASP A 82 8.12 -5.30 11.18
CA ASP A 82 7.66 -3.90 11.22
C ASP A 82 8.45 -3.00 10.27
N LEU A 83 9.75 -3.23 10.14
CA LEU A 83 10.58 -2.47 9.20
C LEU A 83 10.06 -2.61 7.77
N LEU A 84 9.68 -3.82 7.36
CA LEU A 84 9.18 -4.05 6.00
C LEU A 84 7.78 -3.47 5.82
N LYS A 85 6.95 -3.49 6.85
CA LYS A 85 5.63 -2.80 6.83
C LYS A 85 5.80 -1.31 6.62
N ILE A 86 6.72 -0.69 7.35
CA ILE A 86 7.01 0.75 7.22
C ILE A 86 7.51 1.06 5.81
N LYS A 87 8.41 0.25 5.27
CA LYS A 87 8.91 0.44 3.91
C LYS A 87 7.80 0.29 2.87
N ALA A 88 6.92 -0.69 3.06
CA ALA A 88 5.80 -0.91 2.14
C ALA A 88 4.83 0.27 2.13
N VAL A 89 4.40 0.73 3.31
CA VAL A 89 3.45 1.85 3.39
C VAL A 89 4.10 3.17 2.95
N SER A 90 5.40 3.34 3.19
CA SER A 90 6.12 4.52 2.71
C SER A 90 6.16 4.57 1.18
N ALA A 91 6.35 3.43 0.53
CA ALA A 91 6.29 3.34 -0.94
C ALA A 91 4.89 3.66 -1.47
N LEU A 92 3.85 3.21 -0.78
CA LEU A 92 2.47 3.55 -1.11
C LEU A 92 2.25 5.05 -1.08
N MET A 93 2.73 5.72 -0.04
CA MET A 93 2.60 7.18 0.12
C MET A 93 3.47 7.95 -0.88
N GLU A 94 4.64 7.42 -1.22
CA GLU A 94 5.53 8.02 -2.21
C GLU A 94 4.89 8.07 -3.60
N ARG A 95 4.07 7.08 -3.93
CA ARG A 95 3.31 7.06 -5.17
C ARG A 95 2.43 8.30 -5.31
N ALA A 96 1.78 8.71 -4.23
CA ALA A 96 0.97 9.93 -4.21
C ALA A 96 1.82 11.17 -4.44
N ARG A 97 3.01 11.22 -3.85
CA ARG A 97 3.94 12.35 -3.99
C ARG A 97 4.43 12.50 -5.42
N LYS A 98 4.60 11.41 -6.15
CA LYS A 98 5.05 11.42 -7.55
C LYS A 98 3.94 11.81 -8.53
N THR A 99 2.70 11.77 -8.09
CA THR A 99 1.56 12.18 -8.90
C THR A 99 1.48 13.70 -8.91
N THR A 100 1.43 14.29 -10.08
CA THR A 100 1.37 15.76 -10.24
C THR A 100 0.01 16.18 -10.74
N SER A 101 -0.34 17.43 -10.46
CA SER A 101 -1.61 18.00 -10.89
C SER A 101 -1.42 19.46 -11.26
N GLU A 102 -2.35 19.97 -12.09
CA GLU A 102 -2.33 21.36 -12.54
C GLU A 102 -3.75 21.89 -12.53
N ALA A 103 -3.89 23.14 -12.12
CA ALA A 103 -5.17 23.84 -12.18
C ALA A 103 -5.01 25.11 -12.99
N LYS A 104 -5.98 25.40 -13.85
CA LYS A 104 -6.00 26.60 -14.69
C LYS A 104 -7.30 27.33 -14.50
N ASN A 105 -7.25 28.67 -14.58
CA ASN A 105 -8.46 29.48 -14.63
C ASN A 105 -9.19 29.24 -15.95
N LEU A 106 -10.50 29.16 -15.91
CA LEU A 106 -11.32 29.06 -17.12
C LEU A 106 -11.47 30.39 -17.79
#